data_4c94ccbc39756728dd04c5b0a0666f53
#
_entry.id   4c94ccbc39756728dd04c5b0a0666f53
#
_cell.length_a   1.000
_cell.length_b   1.000
_cell.length_c   1.000
_cell.angle_alpha   90.00
_cell.angle_beta   90.00
_cell.angle_gamma   90.00
#
_symmetry.space_group_name_H-M   'P 1'
#
loop_
_entity.id
_entity.type
_entity.pdbx_description
1 polymer ?
#
loop_
_entity_poly.entity_id
_entity_poly.type
_entity_poly.pdbx_seq_one_letter_code
_entity_poly.pdbx_strand_id
1 'polypeptide(L)'
;MIDSSKIADILNNSPSVDLLKLRNREIIITFLVNTFSNQQGTISSEKIHNQLADYLESVQVEIDEEIEITFADTYEIKAKKYVQSWTNKGFLTNYQDETGEIYYELSSHSSKTLDWLSSLKKEEYVGAESKFKNIFNQLKELVEFTNDDIEKRIQLLEDKKLEIEQQIQRIKIGEDVKVFQDFEIVPR
;
A
#
# COMPACT_ATOMS: atom_id res chain seq x y z
N MET A 1 10.05 19.77 -16.85
CA MET A 1 10.06 18.74 -17.89
C MET A 1 11.17 17.76 -17.57
N ILE A 2 10.92 16.47 -17.45
CA ILE A 2 11.97 15.47 -17.20
C ILE A 2 12.65 15.22 -18.55
N ASP A 3 13.96 15.43 -18.60
CA ASP A 3 14.77 15.17 -19.78
C ASP A 3 14.95 13.66 -20.04
N SER A 4 15.04 13.26 -21.30
CA SER A 4 15.19 11.83 -21.69
C SER A 4 16.42 11.16 -21.06
N SER A 5 17.51 11.91 -20.87
CA SER A 5 18.71 11.43 -20.19
C SER A 5 18.45 11.07 -18.71
N LYS A 6 17.66 11.87 -18.01
CA LYS A 6 17.26 11.61 -16.62
C LYS A 6 16.32 10.40 -16.51
N ILE A 7 15.42 10.22 -17.49
CA ILE A 7 14.57 9.03 -17.55
C ILE A 7 15.41 7.79 -17.73
N ALA A 8 16.37 7.80 -18.66
CA ALA A 8 17.27 6.69 -18.92
C ALA A 8 18.11 6.34 -17.68
N ASP A 9 18.62 7.36 -16.97
CA ASP A 9 19.37 7.18 -15.73
C ASP A 9 18.52 6.51 -14.64
N ILE A 10 17.28 6.99 -14.41
CA ILE A 10 16.35 6.39 -13.45
C ILE A 10 16.05 4.93 -13.81
N LEU A 11 15.77 4.65 -15.08
CA LEU A 11 15.43 3.30 -15.53
C LEU A 11 16.59 2.31 -15.43
N ASN A 12 17.83 2.78 -15.49
CA ASN A 12 19.03 1.92 -15.49
C ASN A 12 19.72 1.85 -14.12
N ASN A 13 19.58 2.87 -13.27
CA ASN A 13 20.38 3.01 -12.06
C ASN A 13 19.55 3.16 -10.78
N SER A 14 18.22 3.00 -10.84
CA SER A 14 17.38 3.15 -9.66
C SER A 14 17.07 1.81 -8.99
N PRO A 15 17.44 1.59 -7.72
CA PRO A 15 17.05 0.40 -6.97
C PRO A 15 15.56 0.14 -6.94
N SER A 16 14.72 1.21 -6.97
CA SER A 16 13.26 1.09 -7.09
C SER A 16 12.83 0.36 -8.36
N VAL A 17 13.46 0.70 -9.48
CA VAL A 17 13.18 0.09 -10.79
C VAL A 17 13.77 -1.32 -10.85
N ASP A 18 14.95 -1.51 -10.29
CA ASP A 18 15.61 -2.82 -10.27
C ASP A 18 14.81 -3.84 -9.47
N LEU A 19 14.24 -3.43 -8.31
CA LEU A 19 13.33 -4.29 -7.53
C LEU A 19 12.13 -4.76 -8.36
N LEU A 20 11.57 -3.91 -9.21
CA LEU A 20 10.41 -4.23 -10.07
C LEU A 20 10.80 -5.07 -11.30
N LYS A 21 12.06 -5.03 -11.72
CA LYS A 21 12.56 -5.82 -12.86
C LYS A 21 12.96 -7.25 -12.48
N LEU A 22 13.13 -7.56 -11.19
CA LEU A 22 13.51 -8.88 -10.74
C LEU A 22 12.54 -9.95 -11.25
N ARG A 23 13.05 -11.11 -11.67
CA ARG A 23 12.25 -12.22 -12.18
C ARG A 23 11.24 -12.70 -11.14
N ASN A 24 11.66 -12.85 -9.89
CA ASN A 24 10.83 -13.32 -8.78
C ASN A 24 10.35 -12.18 -7.85
N ARG A 25 10.12 -10.97 -8.44
CA ARG A 25 9.72 -9.76 -7.71
C ARG A 25 8.52 -9.94 -6.79
N GLU A 26 7.54 -10.76 -7.19
CA GLU A 26 6.35 -11.01 -6.37
C GLU A 26 6.71 -11.63 -5.02
N ILE A 27 7.58 -12.64 -5.03
CA ILE A 27 8.03 -13.34 -3.83
C ILE A 27 8.83 -12.39 -2.93
N ILE A 28 9.77 -11.66 -3.52
CA ILE A 28 10.63 -10.70 -2.79
C ILE A 28 9.77 -9.58 -2.18
N ILE A 29 8.92 -8.95 -2.98
CA ILE A 29 8.08 -7.84 -2.53
C ILE A 29 7.10 -8.33 -1.45
N THR A 30 6.49 -9.50 -1.62
CA THR A 30 5.59 -10.07 -0.61
C THR A 30 6.32 -10.32 0.71
N PHE A 31 7.54 -10.88 0.66
CA PHE A 31 8.36 -11.06 1.86
C PHE A 31 8.67 -9.72 2.53
N LEU A 32 9.16 -8.73 1.77
CA LEU A 32 9.51 -7.40 2.31
C LEU A 32 8.30 -6.71 2.93
N VAL A 33 7.15 -6.73 2.26
CA VAL A 33 5.90 -6.15 2.80
C VAL A 33 5.52 -6.85 4.11
N ASN A 34 5.45 -8.18 4.14
CA ASN A 34 5.04 -8.92 5.33
C ASN A 34 6.00 -8.73 6.50
N THR A 35 7.30 -8.65 6.22
CA THR A 35 8.32 -8.49 7.25
C THR A 35 8.33 -7.10 7.87
N PHE A 36 8.22 -6.04 7.07
CA PHE A 36 8.39 -4.68 7.53
C PHE A 36 7.09 -3.95 7.86
N SER A 37 5.92 -4.36 7.29
CA SER A 37 4.63 -3.76 7.62
C SER A 37 4.18 -4.04 9.06
N ASN A 38 4.60 -5.16 9.65
CA ASN A 38 4.20 -5.58 11.00
C ASN A 38 5.19 -5.16 12.10
N GLN A 39 6.29 -4.50 11.75
CA GLN A 39 7.35 -4.13 12.69
C GLN A 39 7.63 -2.64 12.59
N GLN A 40 8.15 -2.03 13.64
CA GLN A 40 8.46 -0.59 13.72
C GLN A 40 9.58 -0.15 12.75
N GLY A 41 9.59 -0.72 11.54
CA GLY A 41 10.51 -0.36 10.46
C GLY A 41 11.86 -1.07 10.48
N THR A 42 12.27 -1.69 11.60
CA THR A 42 13.58 -2.37 11.73
C THR A 42 13.44 -3.80 12.22
N ILE A 43 14.35 -4.68 11.79
CA ILE A 43 14.39 -6.09 12.18
C ILE A 43 15.82 -6.54 12.44
N SER A 44 16.05 -7.35 13.49
CA SER A 44 17.38 -7.89 13.77
C SER A 44 17.83 -8.89 12.71
N SER A 45 19.16 -9.00 12.55
CA SER A 45 19.80 -9.92 11.59
C SER A 45 19.36 -11.38 11.78
N GLU A 46 19.31 -11.85 13.01
CA GLU A 46 18.85 -13.19 13.29
C GLU A 46 17.40 -13.41 12.83
N LYS A 47 16.52 -12.47 13.16
CA LYS A 47 15.11 -12.58 12.87
C LYS A 47 14.79 -12.52 11.37
N ILE A 48 15.43 -11.62 10.60
CA ILE A 48 15.20 -11.55 9.15
C ILE A 48 15.69 -12.81 8.45
N HIS A 49 16.83 -13.37 8.87
CA HIS A 49 17.35 -14.60 8.28
C HIS A 49 16.45 -15.79 8.55
N ASN A 50 15.96 -15.94 9.78
CA ASN A 50 15.06 -17.04 10.14
C ASN A 50 13.71 -16.92 9.40
N GLN A 51 13.11 -15.73 9.39
CA GLN A 51 11.86 -15.50 8.66
C GLN A 51 12.00 -15.74 7.16
N LEU A 52 13.13 -15.36 6.57
CA LEU A 52 13.36 -15.61 5.14
C LEU A 52 13.63 -17.08 4.87
N ALA A 53 14.35 -17.80 5.76
CA ALA A 53 14.57 -19.23 5.62
C ALA A 53 13.24 -20.01 5.62
N ASP A 54 12.36 -19.73 6.61
CA ASP A 54 11.03 -20.32 6.71
C ASP A 54 10.16 -20.00 5.46
N TYR A 55 10.25 -18.75 4.98
CA TYR A 55 9.52 -18.33 3.79
C TYR A 55 10.01 -19.05 2.53
N LEU A 56 11.33 -19.16 2.32
CA LEU A 56 11.92 -19.89 1.21
C LEU A 56 11.54 -21.37 1.21
N GLU A 57 11.52 -21.99 2.38
CA GLU A 57 11.06 -23.37 2.55
C GLU A 57 9.59 -23.53 2.15
N SER A 58 8.75 -22.57 2.54
CA SER A 58 7.32 -22.61 2.25
C SER A 58 6.98 -22.45 0.75
N VAL A 59 7.71 -21.59 0.03
CA VAL A 59 7.46 -21.33 -1.40
C VAL A 59 8.19 -22.29 -2.33
N GLN A 60 9.23 -22.98 -1.85
CA GLN A 60 10.04 -23.94 -2.60
C GLN A 60 10.57 -23.43 -3.94
N VAL A 61 10.79 -22.11 -4.05
CA VAL A 61 11.26 -21.43 -5.27
C VAL A 61 12.58 -20.73 -4.99
N GLU A 62 13.52 -20.83 -5.93
CA GLU A 62 14.72 -20.00 -5.91
C GLU A 62 14.37 -18.58 -6.33
N ILE A 63 14.68 -17.60 -5.46
CA ILE A 63 14.25 -16.21 -5.66
C ILE A 63 15.08 -15.48 -6.72
N ASP A 64 16.38 -15.79 -6.83
CA ASP A 64 17.27 -15.03 -7.70
C ASP A 64 18.33 -15.94 -8.34
N GLU A 65 18.37 -15.96 -9.68
CA GLU A 65 19.37 -16.72 -10.46
C GLU A 65 20.76 -16.07 -10.45
N GLU A 66 20.87 -14.79 -10.04
CA GLU A 66 22.16 -14.08 -9.99
C GLU A 66 22.98 -14.40 -8.73
N ILE A 67 22.38 -15.11 -7.77
CA ILE A 67 23.07 -15.51 -6.54
C ILE A 67 23.58 -16.94 -6.71
N GLU A 68 24.88 -17.17 -6.49
CA GLU A 68 25.45 -18.52 -6.48
C GLU A 68 24.88 -19.33 -5.31
N ILE A 69 23.77 -20.01 -5.58
CA ILE A 69 23.15 -20.96 -4.67
C ILE A 69 23.48 -22.36 -5.16
N THR A 70 24.01 -23.18 -4.26
CA THR A 70 24.30 -24.58 -4.53
C THR A 70 23.20 -25.48 -3.96
N PHE A 71 23.04 -26.66 -4.52
CA PHE A 71 22.11 -27.68 -3.98
C PHE A 71 22.43 -28.09 -2.54
N ALA A 72 23.65 -27.83 -2.07
CA ALA A 72 24.06 -28.12 -0.69
C ALA A 72 23.72 -27.00 0.29
N ASP A 73 23.27 -25.82 -0.18
CA ASP A 73 22.94 -24.71 0.70
C ASP A 73 21.61 -24.98 1.42
N THR A 74 21.64 -24.91 2.74
CA THR A 74 20.42 -24.93 3.55
C THR A 74 19.61 -23.64 3.36
N TYR A 75 18.33 -23.63 3.75
CA TYR A 75 17.51 -22.42 3.64
C TYR A 75 18.07 -21.26 4.46
N GLU A 76 18.74 -21.51 5.60
CA GLU A 76 19.42 -20.46 6.38
C GLU A 76 20.59 -19.83 5.61
N ILE A 77 21.40 -20.66 4.91
CA ILE A 77 22.50 -20.17 4.09
C ILE A 77 21.95 -19.36 2.92
N LYS A 78 20.91 -19.86 2.26
CA LYS A 78 20.22 -19.15 1.18
C LYS A 78 19.69 -17.79 1.66
N ALA A 79 19.00 -17.77 2.81
CA ALA A 79 18.47 -16.54 3.39
C ALA A 79 19.55 -15.49 3.64
N LYS A 80 20.68 -15.88 4.21
CA LYS A 80 21.84 -14.98 4.42
C LYS A 80 22.36 -14.41 3.11
N LYS A 81 22.51 -15.25 2.08
CA LYS A 81 22.96 -14.82 0.75
C LYS A 81 21.97 -13.83 0.13
N TYR A 82 20.67 -14.08 0.23
CA TYR A 82 19.64 -13.18 -0.27
C TYR A 82 19.63 -11.83 0.44
N VAL A 83 19.62 -11.81 1.77
CA VAL A 83 19.65 -10.56 2.55
C VAL A 83 20.90 -9.74 2.22
N GLN A 84 22.06 -10.39 2.09
CA GLN A 84 23.29 -9.71 1.69
C GLN A 84 23.18 -9.14 0.27
N SER A 85 22.66 -9.89 -0.69
CA SER A 85 22.44 -9.42 -2.05
C SER A 85 21.47 -8.24 -2.10
N TRP A 86 20.35 -8.30 -1.38
CA TRP A 86 19.38 -7.21 -1.32
C TRP A 86 19.95 -5.94 -0.68
N THR A 87 20.84 -6.09 0.30
CA THR A 87 21.58 -4.97 0.88
C THR A 87 22.55 -4.36 -0.15
N ASN A 88 23.30 -5.19 -0.88
CA ASN A 88 24.21 -4.73 -1.91
C ASN A 88 23.50 -4.05 -3.09
N LYS A 89 22.30 -4.52 -3.46
CA LYS A 89 21.44 -3.92 -4.50
C LYS A 89 20.69 -2.66 -4.01
N GLY A 90 20.84 -2.29 -2.73
CA GLY A 90 20.19 -1.11 -2.16
C GLY A 90 18.68 -1.28 -1.90
N PHE A 91 18.21 -2.50 -1.75
CA PHE A 91 16.82 -2.76 -1.34
C PHE A 91 16.65 -2.69 0.17
N LEU A 92 17.67 -3.10 0.90
CA LEU A 92 17.76 -2.99 2.36
C LEU A 92 18.94 -2.09 2.73
N THR A 93 18.84 -1.44 3.88
CA THR A 93 19.96 -0.84 4.59
C THR A 93 20.16 -1.56 5.91
N ASN A 94 21.40 -1.56 6.40
CA ASN A 94 21.72 -2.13 7.70
C ASN A 94 22.52 -1.15 8.54
N TYR A 95 22.39 -1.30 9.85
CA TYR A 95 23.20 -0.60 10.82
C TYR A 95 23.49 -1.52 12.00
N GLN A 96 24.51 -1.18 12.76
CA GLN A 96 24.89 -1.89 13.97
C GLN A 96 24.56 -1.03 15.18
N ASP A 97 23.94 -1.61 16.19
CA ASP A 97 23.65 -0.91 17.43
C ASP A 97 24.87 -0.88 18.38
N GLU A 98 24.70 -0.26 19.55
CA GLU A 98 25.75 -0.13 20.56
C GLU A 98 26.21 -1.48 21.15
N THR A 99 25.39 -2.52 21.04
CA THR A 99 25.70 -3.88 21.49
C THR A 99 26.43 -4.70 20.44
N GLY A 100 26.55 -4.19 19.23
CA GLY A 100 27.14 -4.88 18.09
C GLY A 100 26.14 -5.72 17.29
N GLU A 101 24.86 -5.66 17.62
CA GLU A 101 23.81 -6.37 16.86
C GLU A 101 23.48 -5.62 15.57
N ILE A 102 23.30 -6.39 14.48
CA ILE A 102 22.98 -5.84 13.16
C ILE A 102 21.47 -5.83 12.98
N TYR A 103 20.96 -4.69 12.56
CA TYR A 103 19.57 -4.47 12.21
C TYR A 103 19.43 -4.12 10.73
N TYR A 104 18.32 -4.52 10.13
CA TYR A 104 17.95 -4.22 8.76
C TYR A 104 16.67 -3.39 8.73
N GLU A 105 16.60 -2.53 7.73
CA GLU A 105 15.41 -1.73 7.41
C GLU A 105 15.24 -1.65 5.89
N LEU A 106 14.04 -1.29 5.44
CA LEU A 106 13.83 -0.99 4.03
C LEU A 106 14.64 0.26 3.64
N SER A 107 15.33 0.21 2.51
CA SER A 107 15.91 1.42 1.96
C SER A 107 14.80 2.42 1.60
N SER A 108 15.15 3.70 1.49
CA SER A 108 14.20 4.74 1.05
C SER A 108 13.64 4.47 -0.35
N HIS A 109 14.39 3.77 -1.20
CA HIS A 109 13.95 3.34 -2.53
C HIS A 109 12.90 2.25 -2.45
N SER A 110 13.14 1.21 -1.66
CA SER A 110 12.19 0.10 -1.46
C SER A 110 10.92 0.58 -0.78
N SER A 111 11.02 1.40 0.28
CA SER A 111 9.86 1.96 0.97
C SER A 111 8.95 2.71 0.00
N LYS A 112 9.50 3.65 -0.79
CA LYS A 112 8.72 4.39 -1.80
C LYS A 112 8.09 3.49 -2.85
N THR A 113 8.79 2.42 -3.27
CA THR A 113 8.27 1.46 -4.25
C THR A 113 7.08 0.68 -3.68
N LEU A 114 7.19 0.21 -2.42
CA LEU A 114 6.13 -0.53 -1.76
C LEU A 114 4.93 0.38 -1.44
N ASP A 115 5.15 1.62 -1.03
CA ASP A 115 4.10 2.63 -0.82
C ASP A 115 3.34 2.90 -2.12
N TRP A 116 4.08 3.08 -3.23
CA TRP A 116 3.48 3.26 -4.54
C TRP A 116 2.64 2.04 -4.96
N LEU A 117 3.16 0.81 -4.83
CA LEU A 117 2.40 -0.40 -5.13
C LEU A 117 1.13 -0.52 -4.27
N SER A 118 1.22 -0.14 -2.99
CA SER A 118 0.09 -0.14 -2.07
C SER A 118 -0.97 0.90 -2.48
N SER A 119 -0.54 2.06 -3.01
CA SER A 119 -1.45 3.10 -3.48
C SER A 119 -2.25 2.66 -4.72
N LEU A 120 -1.64 1.87 -5.62
CA LEU A 120 -2.33 1.33 -6.79
C LEU A 120 -3.55 0.47 -6.39
N LYS A 121 -3.46 -0.28 -5.30
CA LYS A 121 -4.59 -1.09 -4.80
C LYS A 121 -5.71 -0.24 -4.19
N LYS A 122 -5.38 0.91 -3.59
CA LYS A 122 -6.38 1.82 -2.98
C LYS A 122 -7.19 2.59 -4.03
N GLU A 123 -6.61 2.88 -5.19
CA GLU A 123 -7.29 3.70 -6.21
C GLU A 123 -8.41 2.94 -6.95
N GLU A 124 -8.36 1.61 -7.03
CA GLU A 124 -9.38 0.84 -7.78
C GLU A 124 -10.75 0.77 -7.09
N TYR A 125 -10.90 1.02 -5.78
CA TYR A 125 -12.15 0.69 -5.07
C TYR A 125 -12.87 1.83 -4.33
N VAL A 126 -12.26 2.97 -4.03
CA VAL A 126 -12.90 4.00 -3.18
C VAL A 126 -12.98 5.39 -3.83
N GLY A 127 -12.16 5.68 -4.81
CA GLY A 127 -12.02 7.06 -5.31
C GLY A 127 -13.07 7.48 -6.36
N ALA A 128 -13.44 6.61 -7.28
CA ALA A 128 -14.28 7.00 -8.41
C ALA A 128 -15.76 7.14 -8.00
N GLU A 129 -16.30 6.17 -7.28
CA GLU A 129 -17.73 6.13 -6.93
C GLU A 129 -18.09 7.20 -5.88
N SER A 130 -17.27 7.38 -4.84
CA SER A 130 -17.52 8.41 -3.83
C SER A 130 -17.28 9.82 -4.35
N LYS A 131 -16.26 10.05 -5.19
CA LYS A 131 -16.04 11.33 -5.87
C LYS A 131 -17.17 11.63 -6.86
N PHE A 132 -17.61 10.63 -7.64
CA PHE A 132 -18.74 10.78 -8.55
C PHE A 132 -20.03 11.08 -7.80
N LYS A 133 -20.27 10.40 -6.70
CA LYS A 133 -21.43 10.61 -5.83
C LYS A 133 -21.41 12.00 -5.19
N ASN A 134 -20.24 12.46 -4.74
CA ASN A 134 -20.08 13.82 -4.21
C ASN A 134 -20.27 14.90 -5.28
N ILE A 135 -19.72 14.73 -6.47
CA ILE A 135 -19.93 15.65 -7.60
C ILE A 135 -21.40 15.66 -8.01
N PHE A 136 -22.04 14.50 -8.06
CA PHE A 136 -23.46 14.39 -8.41
C PHE A 136 -24.35 15.06 -7.36
N ASN A 137 -24.05 14.90 -6.08
CA ASN A 137 -24.77 15.56 -4.99
C ASN A 137 -24.58 17.10 -5.04
N GLN A 138 -23.34 17.57 -5.30
CA GLN A 138 -23.07 19.00 -5.46
C GLN A 138 -23.80 19.60 -6.68
N LEU A 139 -23.83 18.88 -7.81
CA LEU A 139 -24.60 19.30 -8.98
C LEU A 139 -26.11 19.33 -8.69
N LYS A 140 -26.63 18.36 -7.97
CA LYS A 140 -28.02 18.30 -7.55
C LYS A 140 -28.37 19.50 -6.64
N GLU A 141 -27.54 19.77 -5.65
CA GLU A 141 -27.67 20.97 -4.79
C GLU A 141 -27.63 22.27 -5.59
N LEU A 142 -26.71 22.38 -6.56
CA LEU A 142 -26.59 23.57 -7.38
C LEU A 142 -27.83 23.80 -8.25
N VAL A 143 -28.41 22.74 -8.80
CA VAL A 143 -29.68 22.81 -9.55
C VAL A 143 -30.84 23.17 -8.65
N GLU A 144 -30.89 22.63 -7.42
CA GLU A 144 -31.90 22.98 -6.41
C GLU A 144 -31.80 24.45 -5.99
N PHE A 145 -30.59 25.00 -5.85
CA PHE A 145 -30.38 26.41 -5.48
C PHE A 145 -30.57 27.42 -6.62
N THR A 146 -30.40 27.00 -7.88
CA THR A 146 -30.55 27.85 -9.07
C THR A 146 -31.97 27.81 -9.67
N ASN A 147 -32.88 27.05 -9.10
CA ASN A 147 -34.25 27.00 -9.58
C ASN A 147 -35.03 28.22 -9.06
N ASP A 148 -35.39 29.16 -9.97
CA ASP A 148 -36.16 30.38 -9.66
C ASP A 148 -37.65 30.09 -9.32
N ASP A 149 -38.10 28.85 -9.48
CA ASP A 149 -39.46 28.41 -9.18
C ASP A 149 -39.57 28.01 -7.69
N ILE A 150 -40.13 28.94 -6.93
CA ILE A 150 -40.28 28.82 -5.46
C ILE A 150 -41.14 27.60 -5.10
N GLU A 151 -42.17 27.29 -5.87
CA GLU A 151 -43.09 26.16 -5.57
C GLU A 151 -42.35 24.81 -5.75
N LYS A 152 -41.61 24.66 -6.82
CA LYS A 152 -40.75 23.45 -7.03
C LYS A 152 -39.67 23.29 -5.97
N ARG A 153 -39.13 24.40 -5.49
CA ARG A 153 -38.09 24.38 -4.44
C ARG A 153 -38.70 23.94 -3.10
N ILE A 154 -39.92 24.41 -2.78
CA ILE A 154 -40.63 23.96 -1.57
C ILE A 154 -40.93 22.46 -1.67
N GLN A 155 -41.43 21.99 -2.80
CA GLN A 155 -41.78 20.59 -3.01
C GLN A 155 -40.56 19.67 -2.85
N LEU A 156 -39.39 20.03 -3.42
CA LEU A 156 -38.13 19.30 -3.27
C LEU A 156 -37.69 19.23 -1.80
N LEU A 157 -37.85 20.32 -1.05
CA LEU A 157 -37.49 20.35 0.38
C LEU A 157 -38.43 19.49 1.23
N GLU A 158 -39.73 19.45 0.89
CA GLU A 158 -40.72 18.59 1.54
C GLU A 158 -40.46 17.11 1.27
N ASP A 159 -40.13 16.74 0.05
CA ASP A 159 -39.72 15.37 -0.32
C ASP A 159 -38.47 14.94 0.44
N LYS A 160 -37.45 15.81 0.52
CA LYS A 160 -36.21 15.54 1.26
C LYS A 160 -36.48 15.40 2.78
N LYS A 161 -37.37 16.20 3.33
CA LYS A 161 -37.80 16.07 4.74
C LYS A 161 -38.48 14.72 5.00
N LEU A 162 -39.36 14.28 4.11
CA LEU A 162 -40.01 12.99 4.20
C LEU A 162 -39.03 11.82 4.14
N GLU A 163 -38.03 11.90 3.25
CA GLU A 163 -36.97 10.88 3.13
C GLU A 163 -36.16 10.79 4.43
N ILE A 164 -35.76 11.94 4.99
CA ILE A 164 -35.03 12.00 6.27
C ILE A 164 -35.88 11.43 7.41
N GLU A 165 -37.16 11.76 7.49
CA GLU A 165 -38.07 11.24 8.51
C GLU A 165 -38.19 9.70 8.40
N GLN A 166 -38.26 9.15 7.18
CA GLN A 166 -38.26 7.70 6.95
C GLN A 166 -36.93 7.05 7.39
N GLN A 167 -35.81 7.67 7.12
CA GLN A 167 -34.51 7.18 7.58
C GLN A 167 -34.42 7.17 9.11
N ILE A 168 -34.87 8.22 9.76
CA ILE A 168 -34.91 8.29 11.21
C ILE A 168 -35.81 7.18 11.80
N GLN A 169 -36.93 6.89 11.18
CA GLN A 169 -37.80 5.80 11.61
C GLN A 169 -37.13 4.42 11.46
N ARG A 170 -36.46 4.17 10.34
CA ARG A 170 -35.69 2.92 10.12
C ARG A 170 -34.63 2.71 11.19
N ILE A 171 -33.91 3.77 11.54
CA ILE A 171 -32.88 3.72 12.60
C ILE A 171 -33.56 3.40 13.96
N LYS A 172 -34.69 4.02 14.26
CA LYS A 172 -35.39 3.79 15.52
C LYS A 172 -35.94 2.38 15.69
N ILE A 173 -36.31 1.71 14.59
CA ILE A 173 -36.81 0.32 14.62
C ILE A 173 -35.68 -0.71 14.50
N GLY A 174 -34.39 -0.27 14.46
CA GLY A 174 -33.23 -1.16 14.45
C GLY A 174 -32.97 -1.81 13.13
N GLU A 175 -33.51 -1.33 12.01
CA GLU A 175 -33.05 -1.74 10.68
C GLU A 175 -31.60 -1.27 10.46
N ASP A 176 -30.77 -2.19 9.98
CA ASP A 176 -29.33 -2.01 9.79
C ASP A 176 -29.05 -0.88 8.78
N VAL A 177 -28.83 0.30 9.29
CA VAL A 177 -28.36 1.43 8.49
C VAL A 177 -26.86 1.22 8.28
N LYS A 178 -26.42 1.02 7.02
CA LYS A 178 -25.01 0.99 6.67
C LYS A 178 -24.34 2.26 7.19
N VAL A 179 -23.71 2.16 8.36
CA VAL A 179 -22.87 3.22 8.90
C VAL A 179 -21.62 3.24 8.04
N PHE A 180 -21.37 4.34 7.36
CA PHE A 180 -20.08 4.58 6.70
C PHE A 180 -19.02 4.67 7.80
N GLN A 181 -18.30 3.56 8.04
CA GLN A 181 -17.12 3.54 8.89
C GLN A 181 -15.90 3.94 8.09
N ASP A 182 -15.79 5.21 7.68
CA ASP A 182 -14.54 5.73 7.14
C ASP A 182 -14.46 7.24 7.36
N PHE A 183 -14.17 7.59 8.62
CA PHE A 183 -13.49 8.83 8.94
C PHE A 183 -12.12 8.47 9.50
N GLU A 184 -11.16 8.16 8.65
CA GLU A 184 -9.76 8.31 9.01
C GLU A 184 -9.48 9.81 9.16
N ILE A 185 -9.38 10.23 10.41
CA ILE A 185 -8.83 11.54 10.79
C ILE A 185 -7.35 11.48 10.41
N VAL A 186 -6.97 12.17 9.35
CA VAL A 186 -5.57 12.43 9.05
C VAL A 186 -5.06 13.40 10.11
N PRO A 187 -4.09 13.01 10.98
CA PRO A 187 -3.47 13.96 11.89
C PRO A 187 -2.62 14.95 11.07
N ARG A 188 -2.70 16.23 11.47
CA ARG A 188 -1.88 17.33 10.94
C ARG A 188 -0.42 17.17 11.29
#